data_dc7e304ea85247043da3a77ef6e90701
#
_entry.id   dc7e304ea85247043da3a77ef6e90701
#
_cell.length_a   1.000
_cell.length_b   1.000
_cell.length_c   1.000
_cell.angle_alpha   90.00
_cell.angle_beta   90.00
_cell.angle_gamma   90.00
#
_symmetry.space_group_name_H-M   'P 1'
#
loop_
_entity.id
_entity.type
_entity.pdbx_description
1 polymer ?
#
loop_
_entity_poly.entity_id
_entity_poly.type
_entity_poly.pdbx_seq_one_letter_code
_entity_poly.pdbx_strand_id
1 'polypeptide(L)'
;MIKDGKVQWNGNSKIDANGLFMGQQLAFVEAGRWLMPLFKDIKDFEFDICPIPKGLTGERTACLSSIPLCMSSNSKDKETAWRFLSYFVGETGQTLRLKDYGNCIPSMDLPGLDEATFMNEALPEHKEVWQKYRAEGVRGYVEDSLHPETANVLSDAEDEMFANFADVQTTLQSLQDQINQIVSQ
;
A
#
# COMPACT_ATOMS: atom_id res chain seq x y z
N MET A 1 -7.72 19.93 10.71
CA MET A 1 -6.36 19.63 10.17
C MET A 1 -6.32 19.79 8.64
N ILE A 2 -7.23 19.20 7.88
CA ILE A 2 -7.29 19.41 6.41
C ILE A 2 -7.64 20.87 6.11
N LYS A 3 -8.70 21.41 6.74
CA LYS A 3 -9.09 22.84 6.60
C LYS A 3 -7.98 23.84 6.93
N ASP A 4 -7.07 23.45 7.82
CA ASP A 4 -5.96 24.30 8.25
C ASP A 4 -4.70 24.10 7.40
N GLY A 5 -4.77 23.33 6.35
CA GLY A 5 -3.65 23.02 5.45
C GLY A 5 -2.54 22.19 6.08
N LYS A 6 -2.80 21.54 7.23
CA LYS A 6 -1.80 20.70 7.93
C LYS A 6 -1.76 19.25 7.40
N VAL A 7 -2.83 18.83 6.75
CA VAL A 7 -2.96 17.51 6.11
C VAL A 7 -3.47 17.74 4.70
N GLN A 8 -2.83 17.12 3.73
CA GLN A 8 -3.28 17.10 2.36
C GLN A 8 -4.10 15.83 2.15
N TRP A 9 -5.36 16.01 1.75
CA TRP A 9 -6.17 14.93 1.21
C TRP A 9 -5.94 14.84 -0.30
N ASN A 10 -5.60 13.67 -0.78
CA ASN A 10 -5.36 13.45 -2.21
C ASN A 10 -6.38 12.51 -2.88
N GLY A 11 -7.26 11.85 -2.13
CA GLY A 11 -8.37 11.01 -2.59
C GLY A 11 -8.42 10.73 -4.10
N ASN A 12 -9.52 11.06 -4.74
CA ASN A 12 -9.65 11.04 -6.21
C ASN A 12 -8.96 12.22 -6.92
N SER A 13 -8.26 13.07 -6.18
CA SER A 13 -7.55 14.20 -6.75
C SER A 13 -6.35 13.73 -7.59
N LYS A 14 -5.93 14.56 -8.53
CA LYS A 14 -4.73 14.34 -9.34
C LYS A 14 -3.44 14.76 -8.63
N ILE A 15 -3.48 14.94 -7.31
CA ILE A 15 -2.32 15.35 -6.53
C ILE A 15 -1.42 14.14 -6.32
N ASP A 16 -0.19 14.26 -6.78
CA ASP A 16 0.85 13.28 -6.56
C ASP A 16 1.52 13.50 -5.19
N ALA A 17 1.02 12.81 -4.16
CA ALA A 17 1.58 12.91 -2.81
C ALA A 17 3.05 12.49 -2.75
N ASN A 18 3.48 11.54 -3.58
CA ASN A 18 4.87 11.10 -3.63
C ASN A 18 5.75 12.21 -4.23
N GLY A 19 5.30 12.84 -5.31
CA GLY A 19 5.97 13.99 -5.90
C GLY A 19 6.07 15.17 -4.94
N LEU A 20 5.03 15.44 -4.16
CA LEU A 20 5.05 16.48 -3.13
C LEU A 20 6.04 16.14 -2.01
N PHE A 21 6.14 14.88 -1.58
CA PHE A 21 7.12 14.46 -0.59
C PHE A 21 8.54 14.61 -1.13
N MET A 22 8.81 14.07 -2.32
CA MET A 22 10.12 14.20 -2.98
C MET A 22 10.50 15.66 -3.24
N GLY A 23 9.52 16.53 -3.47
CA GLY A 23 9.68 17.98 -3.60
C GLY A 23 9.73 18.74 -2.29
N GLN A 24 9.86 18.07 -1.15
CA GLN A 24 9.98 18.67 0.21
C GLN A 24 8.77 19.53 0.61
N GLN A 25 7.60 19.26 0.04
CA GLN A 25 6.37 19.98 0.36
C GLN A 25 5.53 19.27 1.43
N LEU A 26 5.86 18.01 1.73
CA LEU A 26 5.24 17.22 2.79
C LEU A 26 6.32 16.72 3.75
N ALA A 27 6.07 16.84 5.05
CA ALA A 27 6.93 16.26 6.08
C ALA A 27 6.72 14.74 6.23
N PHE A 28 5.52 14.24 5.90
CA PHE A 28 5.16 12.83 5.97
C PHE A 28 4.30 12.45 4.76
N VAL A 29 4.50 11.26 4.27
CA VAL A 29 3.64 10.63 3.26
C VAL A 29 3.33 9.21 3.69
N GLU A 30 2.07 8.79 3.54
CA GLU A 30 1.71 7.38 3.68
C GLU A 30 2.15 6.65 2.42
N ALA A 31 2.99 5.63 2.60
CA ALA A 31 3.64 4.96 1.49
C ALA A 31 3.79 3.46 1.76
N GLY A 32 3.62 2.67 0.73
CA GLY A 32 3.97 1.27 0.77
C GLY A 32 5.42 1.03 0.32
N ARG A 33 5.96 -0.13 0.70
CA ARG A 33 7.32 -0.51 0.35
C ARG A 33 7.60 -0.51 -1.16
N TRP A 34 6.57 -0.66 -2.00
CA TRP A 34 6.69 -0.60 -3.46
C TRP A 34 7.20 0.74 -3.98
N LEU A 35 7.18 1.80 -3.15
CA LEU A 35 7.69 3.13 -3.50
C LEU A 35 9.19 3.30 -3.23
N MET A 36 9.83 2.35 -2.56
CA MET A 36 11.26 2.45 -2.26
C MET A 36 12.15 2.64 -3.50
N PRO A 37 11.90 1.97 -4.65
CA PRO A 37 12.68 2.25 -5.86
C PRO A 37 12.60 3.72 -6.31
N LEU A 38 11.44 4.36 -6.12
CA LEU A 38 11.25 5.78 -6.43
C LEU A 38 12.02 6.67 -5.43
N PHE A 39 11.92 6.37 -4.14
CA PHE A 39 12.53 7.18 -3.08
C PHE A 39 14.05 7.05 -3.01
N LYS A 40 14.64 6.00 -3.58
CA LYS A 40 16.10 5.87 -3.76
C LYS A 40 16.71 7.02 -4.57
N ASP A 41 15.92 7.67 -5.40
CA ASP A 41 16.38 8.79 -6.22
C ASP A 41 16.40 10.13 -5.47
N ILE A 42 15.88 10.18 -4.25
CA ILE A 42 15.99 11.35 -3.38
C ILE A 42 17.44 11.54 -2.97
N LYS A 43 18.04 12.69 -3.36
CA LYS A 43 19.42 13.06 -3.06
C LYS A 43 19.54 14.33 -2.22
N ASP A 44 18.45 15.10 -2.14
CA ASP A 44 18.47 16.44 -1.58
C ASP A 44 18.11 16.49 -0.10
N PHE A 45 17.62 15.39 0.45
CA PHE A 45 17.33 15.26 1.88
C PHE A 45 17.35 13.79 2.32
N GLU A 46 17.50 13.59 3.61
CA GLU A 46 17.39 12.28 4.25
C GLU A 46 15.93 12.01 4.65
N PHE A 47 15.48 10.79 4.47
CA PHE A 47 14.16 10.32 4.88
C PHE A 47 14.26 9.01 5.64
N ASP A 48 13.25 8.73 6.42
CA ASP A 48 13.14 7.49 7.16
C ASP A 48 11.69 7.02 7.21
N ILE A 49 11.47 5.82 7.74
CA ILE A 49 10.14 5.25 7.90
C ILE A 49 9.77 5.16 9.37
N CYS A 50 8.52 5.43 9.65
CA CYS A 50 7.95 5.25 10.98
C CYS A 50 6.64 4.46 10.91
N PRO A 51 6.27 3.79 11.99
CA PRO A 51 4.99 3.10 12.04
C PRO A 51 3.82 4.08 11.86
N ILE A 52 2.76 3.63 11.20
CA ILE A 52 1.50 4.37 11.13
C ILE A 52 1.07 4.77 12.56
N PRO A 53 0.57 5.99 12.77
CA PRO A 53 0.06 6.42 14.06
C PRO A 53 -1.00 5.47 14.62
N LYS A 54 -1.07 5.39 15.93
CA LYS A 54 -2.14 4.63 16.59
C LYS A 54 -3.47 5.32 16.38
N GLY A 55 -4.50 4.53 16.13
CA GLY A 55 -5.88 5.00 16.11
C GLY A 55 -6.41 5.34 17.50
N LEU A 56 -7.66 5.77 17.58
CA LEU A 56 -8.34 6.10 18.86
C LEU A 56 -8.45 4.93 19.83
N THR A 57 -8.42 3.70 19.31
CA THR A 57 -8.40 2.46 20.13
C THR A 57 -7.04 2.18 20.76
N GLY A 58 -6.01 2.94 20.43
CA GLY A 58 -4.64 2.70 20.83
C GLY A 58 -3.90 1.63 20.02
N GLU A 59 -4.55 1.06 19.01
CA GLU A 59 -3.98 0.06 18.12
C GLU A 59 -3.48 0.69 16.82
N ARG A 60 -2.55 0.00 16.16
CA ARG A 60 -2.09 0.31 14.81
C ARG A 60 -2.64 -0.72 13.86
N THR A 61 -3.13 -0.25 12.73
CA THR A 61 -3.56 -1.12 11.64
C THR A 61 -2.83 -0.70 10.37
N ALA A 62 -2.12 -1.62 9.75
CA ALA A 62 -1.53 -1.41 8.44
C ALA A 62 -2.05 -2.48 7.48
N CYS A 63 -2.15 -2.15 6.21
CA CYS A 63 -2.55 -3.10 5.20
C CYS A 63 -1.35 -3.97 4.80
N LEU A 64 -1.46 -5.28 5.00
CA LEU A 64 -0.57 -6.26 4.39
C LEU A 64 -1.25 -6.82 3.15
N SER A 65 -0.77 -6.42 1.99
CA SER A 65 -1.31 -6.81 0.70
C SER A 65 -0.36 -7.73 -0.04
N SER A 66 -0.88 -8.65 -0.82
CA SER A 66 -0.11 -9.47 -1.75
C SER A 66 -0.40 -9.05 -3.19
N ILE A 67 0.56 -9.27 -4.07
CA ILE A 67 0.40 -9.04 -5.51
C ILE A 67 0.30 -10.42 -6.18
N PRO A 68 -0.91 -10.94 -6.41
CA PRO A 68 -1.09 -12.19 -7.13
C PRO A 68 -0.76 -12.00 -8.61
N LEU A 69 -0.16 -13.02 -9.21
CA LEU A 69 0.00 -13.12 -10.65
C LEU A 69 -1.01 -14.10 -11.21
N CYS A 70 -1.72 -13.69 -12.23
CA CYS A 70 -2.73 -14.51 -12.88
C CYS A 70 -2.37 -14.79 -14.33
N MET A 71 -2.73 -16.00 -14.78
CA MET A 71 -2.66 -16.36 -16.20
C MET A 71 -4.07 -16.28 -16.78
N SER A 72 -4.21 -15.61 -17.93
CA SER A 72 -5.48 -15.58 -18.64
C SER A 72 -5.92 -16.99 -19.06
N SER A 73 -7.18 -17.33 -18.82
CA SER A 73 -7.77 -18.59 -19.32
C SER A 73 -7.73 -18.68 -20.86
N ASN A 74 -7.70 -17.54 -21.54
CA ASN A 74 -7.63 -17.42 -22.99
C ASN A 74 -6.21 -17.40 -23.55
N SER A 75 -5.17 -17.57 -22.72
CA SER A 75 -3.80 -17.68 -23.19
C SER A 75 -3.66 -18.83 -24.19
N LYS A 76 -3.10 -18.52 -25.36
CA LYS A 76 -2.87 -19.52 -26.42
C LYS A 76 -1.69 -20.42 -26.14
N ASP A 77 -0.74 -19.95 -25.34
CA ASP A 77 0.42 -20.74 -24.89
C ASP A 77 0.48 -20.69 -23.37
N LYS A 78 -0.25 -21.60 -22.75
CA LYS A 78 -0.34 -21.70 -21.29
C LYS A 78 0.95 -22.25 -20.69
N GLU A 79 1.70 -23.06 -21.44
CA GLU A 79 2.94 -23.63 -20.94
C GLU A 79 4.02 -22.54 -20.81
N THR A 80 4.21 -21.73 -21.82
CA THR A 80 5.15 -20.61 -21.76
C THR A 80 4.73 -19.60 -20.69
N ALA A 81 3.44 -19.29 -20.59
CA ALA A 81 2.92 -18.41 -19.54
C ALA A 81 3.19 -18.99 -18.14
N TRP A 82 3.00 -20.30 -17.96
CA TRP A 82 3.29 -20.97 -16.69
C TRP A 82 4.79 -20.97 -16.37
N ARG A 83 5.66 -21.20 -17.33
CA ARG A 83 7.12 -21.12 -17.14
C ARG A 83 7.53 -19.72 -16.67
N PHE A 84 6.96 -18.66 -17.27
CA PHE A 84 7.23 -17.30 -16.84
C PHE A 84 6.74 -17.05 -15.40
N LEU A 85 5.50 -17.44 -15.09
CA LEU A 85 4.95 -17.29 -13.74
C LEU A 85 5.79 -18.04 -12.72
N SER A 86 6.13 -19.30 -12.99
CA SER A 86 6.94 -20.13 -12.09
C SER A 86 8.33 -19.55 -11.85
N TYR A 87 8.95 -18.98 -12.89
CA TYR A 87 10.22 -18.28 -12.74
C TYR A 87 10.07 -17.03 -11.89
N PHE A 88 9.05 -16.21 -12.16
CA PHE A 88 8.85 -14.92 -11.50
C PHE A 88 8.51 -15.07 -10.02
N VAL A 89 7.67 -16.05 -9.66
CA VAL A 89 7.30 -16.31 -8.25
C VAL A 89 8.24 -17.25 -7.53
N GLY A 90 9.12 -17.92 -8.27
CA GLY A 90 10.12 -18.84 -7.73
C GLY A 90 11.30 -18.12 -7.09
N GLU A 91 12.20 -18.89 -6.51
CA GLU A 91 13.38 -18.40 -5.78
C GLU A 91 14.20 -17.38 -6.59
N THR A 92 14.48 -17.67 -7.85
CA THR A 92 15.28 -16.79 -8.72
C THR A 92 14.61 -15.44 -8.93
N GLY A 93 13.34 -15.45 -9.31
CA GLY A 93 12.60 -14.21 -9.58
C GLY A 93 12.41 -13.36 -8.32
N GLN A 94 12.11 -13.98 -7.20
CA GLN A 94 11.97 -13.28 -5.93
C GLN A 94 13.30 -12.75 -5.41
N THR A 95 14.39 -13.48 -5.60
CA THR A 95 15.74 -13.03 -5.29
C THR A 95 16.13 -11.78 -6.07
N LEU A 96 15.89 -11.78 -7.39
CA LEU A 96 16.17 -10.61 -8.24
C LEU A 96 15.33 -9.40 -7.81
N ARG A 97 14.04 -9.61 -7.57
CA ARG A 97 13.16 -8.53 -7.11
C ARG A 97 13.59 -7.94 -5.77
N LEU A 98 14.05 -8.78 -4.86
CA LEU A 98 14.54 -8.31 -3.56
C LEU A 98 15.84 -7.52 -3.70
N LYS A 99 16.82 -8.06 -4.45
CA LYS A 99 18.15 -7.44 -4.61
C LYS A 99 18.13 -6.17 -5.43
N ASP A 100 17.44 -6.21 -6.58
CA ASP A 100 17.55 -5.13 -7.57
C ASP A 100 16.54 -4.01 -7.31
N TYR A 101 15.37 -4.36 -6.79
CA TYR A 101 14.28 -3.41 -6.62
C TYR A 101 13.91 -3.13 -5.16
N GLY A 102 14.00 -4.11 -4.28
CA GLY A 102 13.66 -3.96 -2.87
C GLY A 102 12.22 -3.56 -2.60
N ASN A 103 11.34 -3.70 -3.58
CA ASN A 103 9.98 -3.16 -3.57
C ASN A 103 8.94 -4.06 -2.90
N CYS A 104 9.32 -5.25 -2.48
CA CYS A 104 8.41 -6.19 -1.84
C CYS A 104 9.14 -7.07 -0.83
N ILE A 105 8.38 -7.68 0.06
CA ILE A 105 8.84 -8.78 0.89
C ILE A 105 8.61 -10.08 0.11
N PRO A 106 9.59 -10.98 0.00
CA PRO A 106 9.39 -12.26 -0.64
C PRO A 106 8.25 -13.06 0.00
N SER A 107 7.48 -13.78 -0.80
CA SER A 107 6.41 -14.65 -0.31
C SER A 107 6.92 -16.03 0.15
N MET A 108 8.22 -16.27 0.09
CA MET A 108 8.90 -17.49 0.50
C MET A 108 10.17 -17.17 1.28
N ASP A 109 10.60 -18.09 2.10
CA ASP A 109 11.92 -18.00 2.72
C ASP A 109 12.99 -18.26 1.65
N LEU A 110 13.94 -17.34 1.55
CA LEU A 110 15.03 -17.40 0.60
C LEU A 110 16.32 -17.71 1.35
N PRO A 111 16.90 -18.91 1.22
CA PRO A 111 18.13 -19.29 1.93
C PRO A 111 19.27 -18.30 1.62
N GLY A 112 19.90 -17.75 2.65
CA GLY A 112 21.00 -16.79 2.50
C GLY A 112 20.60 -15.39 2.04
N LEU A 113 19.32 -15.13 1.88
CA LEU A 113 18.74 -13.82 1.67
C LEU A 113 17.80 -13.54 2.83
N ASP A 114 18.39 -13.20 3.94
CA ASP A 114 17.60 -12.58 4.98
C ASP A 114 17.24 -11.14 4.57
N GLU A 115 16.32 -10.56 5.29
CA GLU A 115 15.95 -9.17 5.09
C GLU A 115 17.15 -8.23 5.30
N ALA A 116 18.23 -8.68 5.95
CA ALA A 116 19.48 -7.97 6.11
C ALA A 116 20.20 -7.74 4.77
N THR A 117 20.09 -8.64 3.80
CA THR A 117 20.65 -8.44 2.45
C THR A 117 19.99 -7.26 1.74
N PHE A 118 18.71 -7.06 1.99
CA PHE A 118 17.93 -5.93 1.51
C PHE A 118 18.18 -4.66 2.34
N MET A 119 18.66 -4.81 3.56
CA MET A 119 18.87 -3.74 4.52
C MET A 119 20.23 -3.02 4.41
N ASN A 120 21.06 -3.39 3.44
CA ASN A 120 22.42 -2.81 3.29
C ASN A 120 22.44 -1.40 2.68
N GLU A 121 21.31 -0.84 2.32
CA GLU A 121 21.23 0.55 1.86
C GLU A 121 21.11 1.50 3.05
N ALA A 122 21.70 2.67 2.92
CA ALA A 122 21.75 3.64 4.03
C ALA A 122 20.35 4.12 4.45
N LEU A 123 19.44 4.26 3.50
CA LEU A 123 18.09 4.79 3.75
C LEU A 123 17.01 3.86 3.18
N PRO A 124 15.87 3.75 3.84
CA PRO A 124 15.54 4.27 5.17
C PRO A 124 16.32 3.53 6.28
N GLU A 125 16.58 4.18 7.40
CA GLU A 125 17.36 3.60 8.51
C GLU A 125 16.55 2.55 9.28
N HIS A 126 15.30 2.85 9.63
CA HIS A 126 14.45 2.01 10.49
C HIS A 126 13.68 0.93 9.72
N LYS A 127 14.37 0.11 8.94
CA LYS A 127 13.75 -0.94 8.09
C LYS A 127 13.05 -2.04 8.88
N GLU A 128 13.37 -2.20 10.16
CA GLU A 128 12.70 -3.13 11.06
C GLU A 128 11.19 -2.85 11.24
N VAL A 129 10.73 -1.66 10.86
CA VAL A 129 9.30 -1.32 10.83
C VAL A 129 8.53 -2.29 9.93
N TRP A 130 9.07 -2.66 8.78
CA TRP A 130 8.43 -3.62 7.89
C TRP A 130 8.39 -5.04 8.45
N GLN A 131 9.49 -5.47 9.11
CA GLN A 131 9.56 -6.78 9.78
C GLN A 131 8.52 -6.86 10.89
N LYS A 132 8.40 -5.80 11.66
CA LYS A 132 7.44 -5.71 12.74
C LYS A 132 6.00 -5.86 12.23
N TYR A 133 5.64 -5.18 11.16
CA TYR A 133 4.31 -5.32 10.56
C TYR A 133 4.05 -6.72 10.03
N ARG A 134 5.03 -7.36 9.43
CA ARG A 134 4.92 -8.76 8.99
C ARG A 134 4.69 -9.70 10.17
N ALA A 135 5.41 -9.53 11.26
CA ALA A 135 5.33 -10.39 12.45
C ALA A 135 4.03 -10.16 13.26
N GLU A 136 3.54 -8.94 13.34
CA GLU A 136 2.31 -8.61 14.06
C GLU A 136 1.04 -9.10 13.34
N GLY A 137 1.16 -9.70 12.16
CA GLY A 137 0.06 -10.30 11.43
C GLY A 137 -1.02 -9.27 11.07
N VAL A 138 -0.61 -8.07 10.71
CA VAL A 138 -1.51 -7.01 10.32
C VAL A 138 -2.38 -7.50 9.16
N ARG A 139 -3.68 -7.52 9.39
CA ARG A 139 -4.65 -8.02 8.42
C ARG A 139 -4.63 -7.12 7.20
N GLY A 140 -4.62 -7.76 6.03
CA GLY A 140 -4.99 -7.09 4.81
C GLY A 140 -6.39 -6.52 4.92
N TYR A 141 -6.67 -5.50 4.18
CA TYR A 141 -8.01 -5.01 3.94
C TYR A 141 -8.87 -6.20 3.51
N VAL A 142 -9.95 -6.46 4.24
CA VAL A 142 -10.96 -7.44 3.81
C VAL A 142 -11.76 -6.75 2.73
N GLU A 143 -11.25 -6.89 1.53
CA GLU A 143 -11.87 -6.21 0.44
C GLU A 143 -13.19 -6.76 0.08
N ASP A 144 -13.85 -5.93 -0.50
CA ASP A 144 -14.96 -5.94 -1.41
C ASP A 144 -14.80 -6.92 -2.57
N SER A 145 -14.13 -8.06 -2.35
CA SER A 145 -13.94 -9.09 -3.39
C SER A 145 -15.27 -9.64 -3.91
N LEU A 146 -16.32 -9.57 -3.09
CA LEU A 146 -17.67 -9.97 -3.45
C LEU A 146 -18.52 -8.82 -4.00
N HIS A 147 -18.21 -7.59 -3.58
CA HIS A 147 -18.96 -6.37 -3.92
C HIS A 147 -18.00 -5.22 -4.24
N PRO A 148 -17.30 -5.28 -5.38
CA PRO A 148 -16.27 -4.28 -5.73
C PRO A 148 -16.81 -2.85 -5.89
N GLU A 149 -18.12 -2.70 -6.10
CA GLU A 149 -18.81 -1.41 -6.13
C GLU A 149 -18.82 -0.68 -4.79
N THR A 150 -18.64 -1.37 -3.67
CA THR A 150 -18.55 -0.74 -2.33
C THR A 150 -17.32 0.14 -2.22
N ALA A 151 -16.22 -0.18 -2.90
CA ALA A 151 -15.02 0.65 -2.93
C ALA A 151 -15.29 2.04 -3.53
N ASN A 152 -16.13 2.12 -4.55
CA ASN A 152 -16.49 3.40 -5.17
C ASN A 152 -17.30 4.29 -4.22
N VAL A 153 -18.33 3.73 -3.60
CA VAL A 153 -19.18 4.52 -2.66
C VAL A 153 -18.40 4.93 -1.41
N LEU A 154 -17.43 4.12 -0.97
CA LEU A 154 -16.51 4.50 0.11
C LEU A 154 -15.64 5.69 -0.30
N SER A 155 -14.99 5.61 -1.47
CA SER A 155 -14.15 6.67 -1.99
C SER A 155 -14.91 7.99 -2.19
N ASP A 156 -16.14 7.92 -2.71
CA ASP A 156 -17.00 9.09 -2.88
C ASP A 156 -17.37 9.73 -1.53
N ALA A 157 -17.68 8.91 -0.52
CA ALA A 157 -17.97 9.39 0.83
C ALA A 157 -16.73 10.04 1.49
N GLU A 158 -15.54 9.48 1.28
CA GLU A 158 -14.29 10.07 1.75
C GLU A 158 -14.03 11.43 1.10
N ASP A 159 -14.22 11.57 -0.20
CA ASP A 159 -14.06 12.84 -0.89
C ASP A 159 -15.11 13.87 -0.43
N GLU A 160 -16.36 13.47 -0.20
CA GLU A 160 -17.37 14.36 0.38
C GLU A 160 -16.96 14.88 1.76
N MET A 161 -16.45 14.01 2.63
CA MET A 161 -16.02 14.42 3.98
C MET A 161 -14.73 15.25 3.96
N PHE A 162 -13.75 14.87 3.17
CA PHE A 162 -12.39 15.43 3.29
C PHE A 162 -12.10 16.54 2.29
N ALA A 163 -12.61 16.46 1.07
CA ALA A 163 -12.44 17.52 0.08
C ALA A 163 -13.55 18.59 0.17
N ASN A 164 -14.80 18.16 0.30
CA ASN A 164 -15.97 19.04 0.30
C ASN A 164 -16.42 19.47 1.69
N PHE A 165 -15.82 18.88 2.75
CA PHE A 165 -16.12 19.18 4.15
C PHE A 165 -17.59 18.96 4.53
N ALA A 166 -18.21 17.95 3.93
CA ALA A 166 -19.55 17.52 4.28
C ALA A 166 -19.64 17.07 5.75
N ASP A 167 -20.84 17.06 6.30
CA ASP A 167 -21.08 16.59 7.66
C ASP A 167 -20.76 15.09 7.78
N VAL A 168 -19.78 14.77 8.62
CA VAL A 168 -19.24 13.41 8.75
C VAL A 168 -20.31 12.42 9.16
N GLN A 169 -21.16 12.79 10.13
CA GLN A 169 -22.18 11.85 10.64
C GLN A 169 -23.23 11.53 9.57
N THR A 170 -23.68 12.54 8.85
CA THR A 170 -24.65 12.38 7.77
C THR A 170 -24.07 11.56 6.62
N THR A 171 -22.84 11.84 6.24
CA THR A 171 -22.15 11.12 5.14
C THR A 171 -21.92 9.66 5.49
N LEU A 172 -21.47 9.35 6.71
CA LEU A 172 -21.28 7.98 7.17
C LEU A 172 -22.58 7.19 7.25
N GLN A 173 -23.68 7.83 7.65
CA GLN A 173 -25.01 7.19 7.66
C GLN A 173 -25.46 6.85 6.22
N SER A 174 -25.32 7.79 5.30
CA SER A 174 -25.63 7.56 3.89
C SER A 174 -24.77 6.44 3.28
N LEU A 175 -23.46 6.43 3.59
CA LEU A 175 -22.54 5.37 3.16
C LEU A 175 -23.00 4.00 3.67
N GLN A 176 -23.36 3.89 4.95
CA GLN A 176 -23.83 2.64 5.53
C GLN A 176 -25.10 2.13 4.82
N ASP A 177 -26.03 3.04 4.52
CA ASP A 177 -27.27 2.68 3.83
C ASP A 177 -26.98 2.20 2.40
N GLN A 178 -26.07 2.82 1.68
CA GLN A 178 -25.64 2.42 0.34
C GLN A 178 -24.95 1.04 0.36
N ILE A 179 -24.03 0.81 1.28
CA ILE A 179 -23.35 -0.49 1.43
C ILE A 179 -24.37 -1.58 1.74
N ASN A 180 -25.30 -1.34 2.66
CA ASN A 180 -26.35 -2.31 2.97
C ASN A 180 -27.22 -2.68 1.76
N GLN A 181 -27.51 -1.73 0.88
CA GLN A 181 -28.25 -1.98 -0.35
C GLN A 181 -27.43 -2.84 -1.33
N ILE A 182 -26.12 -2.57 -1.47
CA ILE A 182 -25.24 -3.34 -2.35
C ILE A 182 -25.13 -4.80 -1.89
N VAL A 183 -24.82 -5.01 -0.60
CA VAL A 183 -24.59 -6.37 -0.07
C VAL A 183 -25.87 -7.19 0.12
N SER A 184 -27.03 -6.60 -0.01
CA SER A 184 -28.33 -7.30 0.07
C SER A 184 -28.82 -7.82 -1.29
N GLN A 185 -28.13 -7.53 -2.38
CA GLN A 185 -28.45 -8.02 -3.74
C GLN A 185 -27.79 -9.37 -4.02
#